data_d34e36ca67ee04c547ab46b8fe9b7e52
#
_entry.id   d34e36ca67ee04c547ab46b8fe9b7e52
#
_cell.length_a   1.000
_cell.length_b   1.000
_cell.length_c   1.000
_cell.angle_alpha   90.00
_cell.angle_beta   90.00
_cell.angle_gamma   90.00
#
_symmetry.space_group_name_H-M   'P 1'
#
loop_
_entity.id
_entity.type
_entity.pdbx_description
1 polymer ?
#
loop_
_entity_poly.entity_id
_entity_poly.type
_entity_poly.pdbx_seq_one_letter_code
_entity_poly.pdbx_strand_id
1 'polypeptide(L)'
;MSELSTEELIAQKQSWLTQDVSNLKVDIVFSDMDETFLHTDKSLDAKNMEMLDRLAELGIPFAPCSGRAFNVLPKEVVNHPASKYVVSCDGAIIRDLSTQTVLHESTVTKEQALELYQKLKDYPVTFDIFADGGVYLERSRHNLISQLGIPAEHAAFMQRSRTPFDQSVEEFIDSVTTIERLGSYWSVAEGEKYQALVADAVASVKGLSGTASMSMGMEILAEGTSKGAALQWLCNYLGLSTENAAAFGDSLNDVAMLSAAGMGTAVANARREDFEAAAYITLTNDEAGFSRFLTWALGE
;
A
#
# COMPACT_ATOMS: atom_id res chain seq x y z
N MET A 1 -13.11 -4.84 30.42
CA MET A 1 -13.89 -3.86 29.66
C MET A 1 -14.35 -4.58 28.40
N SER A 2 -15.63 -4.54 28.06
CA SER A 2 -16.12 -5.11 26.79
C SER A 2 -15.46 -4.36 25.62
N GLU A 3 -15.01 -5.09 24.60
CA GLU A 3 -14.56 -4.47 23.35
C GLU A 3 -15.72 -3.68 22.73
N LEU A 4 -15.44 -2.49 22.21
CA LEU A 4 -16.42 -1.69 21.49
C LEU A 4 -16.84 -2.42 20.20
N SER A 5 -18.11 -2.33 19.84
CA SER A 5 -18.55 -2.74 18.51
C SER A 5 -17.89 -1.87 17.43
N THR A 6 -17.87 -2.35 16.20
CA THR A 6 -17.33 -1.55 15.07
C THR A 6 -18.08 -0.23 14.91
N GLU A 7 -19.40 -0.21 15.08
CA GLU A 7 -20.23 0.99 15.00
C GLU A 7 -19.88 2.01 16.10
N GLU A 8 -19.70 1.54 17.36
CA GLU A 8 -19.30 2.40 18.47
C GLU A 8 -17.92 3.00 18.27
N LEU A 9 -16.97 2.21 17.73
CA LEU A 9 -15.62 2.65 17.42
C LEU A 9 -15.62 3.73 16.32
N ILE A 10 -16.40 3.52 15.26
CA ILE A 10 -16.57 4.49 14.19
C ILE A 10 -17.17 5.78 14.76
N ALA A 11 -18.28 5.71 15.48
CA ALA A 11 -18.93 6.88 16.05
C ALA A 11 -17.99 7.70 16.96
N GLN A 12 -17.19 7.01 17.78
CA GLN A 12 -16.21 7.66 18.66
C GLN A 12 -15.13 8.40 17.86
N LYS A 13 -14.52 7.73 16.88
CA LYS A 13 -13.39 8.27 16.12
C LYS A 13 -13.81 9.22 14.99
N GLN A 14 -15.10 9.30 14.67
CA GLN A 14 -15.69 10.31 13.79
C GLN A 14 -16.23 11.54 14.51
N SER A 15 -16.12 11.63 15.83
CA SER A 15 -16.64 12.76 16.62
C SER A 15 -16.10 14.13 16.18
N TRP A 16 -14.94 14.16 15.52
CA TRP A 16 -14.35 15.37 14.93
C TRP A 16 -15.23 16.02 13.84
N LEU A 17 -16.10 15.24 13.16
CA LEU A 17 -17.01 15.76 12.14
C LEU A 17 -17.96 16.85 12.66
N THR A 18 -18.20 16.90 13.97
CA THR A 18 -19.06 17.87 14.65
C THR A 18 -18.28 18.92 15.45
N GLN A 19 -16.95 18.86 15.41
CA GLN A 19 -16.09 19.81 16.13
C GLN A 19 -15.72 20.98 15.22
N ASP A 20 -15.77 22.18 15.79
CA ASP A 20 -15.20 23.36 15.14
C ASP A 20 -13.69 23.14 14.94
N VAL A 21 -13.20 23.72 13.86
CA VAL A 21 -11.84 23.72 13.33
C VAL A 21 -10.78 23.31 14.35
N SER A 22 -10.03 22.28 14.00
CA SER A 22 -8.79 22.00 14.72
C SER A 22 -7.66 22.87 14.16
N ASN A 23 -6.75 23.30 14.99
CA ASN A 23 -5.48 23.87 14.53
C ASN A 23 -4.40 22.76 14.58
N LEU A 24 -4.64 21.64 13.91
CA LEU A 24 -3.64 20.58 13.84
C LEU A 24 -2.50 21.03 12.92
N LYS A 25 -1.29 20.78 13.35
CA LYS A 25 -0.12 21.03 12.51
C LYS A 25 0.08 19.83 11.60
N VAL A 26 -0.05 20.04 10.29
CA VAL A 26 0.20 19.03 9.26
C VAL A 26 1.50 19.38 8.56
N ASP A 27 2.56 18.60 8.74
CA ASP A 27 3.87 18.83 8.11
C ASP A 27 4.08 17.96 6.86
N ILE A 28 3.39 16.82 6.76
CA ILE A 28 3.43 15.88 5.62
C ILE A 28 2.18 15.02 5.60
N VAL A 29 1.74 14.63 4.41
CA VAL A 29 0.57 13.77 4.21
C VAL A 29 0.98 12.50 3.48
N PHE A 30 0.60 11.35 4.02
CA PHE A 30 0.71 10.02 3.39
C PHE A 30 -0.69 9.50 3.07
N SER A 31 -0.85 8.81 1.96
CA SER A 31 -2.12 8.13 1.68
C SER A 31 -1.89 6.84 0.92
N ASP A 32 -2.54 5.77 1.36
CA ASP A 32 -2.78 4.65 0.46
C ASP A 32 -3.57 5.11 -0.75
N MET A 33 -3.51 4.32 -1.82
CA MET A 33 -4.12 4.68 -3.10
C MET A 33 -5.43 3.95 -3.33
N ASP A 34 -5.41 2.62 -3.32
CA ASP A 34 -6.55 1.79 -3.67
C ASP A 34 -7.57 1.74 -2.53
N GLU A 35 -8.86 2.07 -2.80
CA GLU A 35 -9.94 2.13 -1.79
C GLU A 35 -9.71 3.18 -0.68
N THR A 36 -8.70 4.05 -0.82
CA THR A 36 -8.40 5.15 0.13
C THR A 36 -8.40 6.50 -0.57
N PHE A 37 -7.40 6.81 -1.41
CA PHE A 37 -7.34 8.05 -2.19
C PHE A 37 -8.16 7.97 -3.47
N LEU A 38 -8.16 6.79 -4.10
CA LEU A 38 -8.93 6.48 -5.31
C LEU A 38 -10.31 5.96 -4.95
N HIS A 39 -11.28 6.24 -5.82
CA HIS A 39 -12.59 5.59 -5.76
C HIS A 39 -12.50 4.07 -5.88
N THR A 40 -13.56 3.37 -5.51
CA THR A 40 -13.69 1.92 -5.64
C THR A 40 -13.49 1.45 -7.10
N ASP A 41 -13.87 2.26 -8.07
CA ASP A 41 -13.66 2.00 -9.51
C ASP A 41 -12.25 2.40 -10.01
N LYS A 42 -11.38 2.82 -9.09
CA LYS A 42 -10.00 3.30 -9.33
C LYS A 42 -9.91 4.66 -10.04
N SER A 43 -11.00 5.38 -10.20
CA SER A 43 -10.99 6.76 -10.69
C SER A 43 -10.48 7.74 -9.61
N LEU A 44 -10.11 8.93 -10.05
CA LEU A 44 -9.67 10.03 -9.19
C LEU A 44 -10.87 10.87 -8.76
N ASP A 45 -11.00 11.15 -7.48
CA ASP A 45 -11.97 12.09 -6.96
C ASP A 45 -11.50 13.54 -7.18
N ALA A 46 -12.40 14.41 -7.69
CA ALA A 46 -12.06 15.80 -7.97
C ALA A 46 -11.69 16.58 -6.71
N LYS A 47 -12.37 16.34 -5.57
CA LYS A 47 -12.07 17.02 -4.29
C LYS A 47 -10.73 16.58 -3.71
N ASN A 48 -10.37 15.30 -3.89
CA ASN A 48 -9.04 14.81 -3.47
C ASN A 48 -7.95 15.47 -4.30
N MET A 49 -8.18 15.69 -5.60
CA MET A 49 -7.23 16.42 -6.46
C MET A 49 -7.16 17.92 -6.09
N GLU A 50 -8.29 18.57 -5.82
CA GLU A 50 -8.34 19.96 -5.33
C GLU A 50 -7.59 20.09 -3.98
N MET A 51 -7.69 19.08 -3.10
CA MET A 51 -6.94 19.07 -1.85
C MET A 51 -5.42 18.92 -2.10
N LEU A 52 -4.99 18.16 -3.11
CA LEU A 52 -3.57 18.15 -3.50
C LEU A 52 -3.11 19.53 -3.99
N ASP A 53 -3.92 20.24 -4.79
CA ASP A 53 -3.63 21.63 -5.17
C ASP A 53 -3.42 22.50 -3.92
N ARG A 54 -4.32 22.34 -2.94
CA ARG A 54 -4.24 23.09 -1.67
C ARG A 54 -3.00 22.75 -0.87
N LEU A 55 -2.62 21.48 -0.78
CA LEU A 55 -1.36 21.06 -0.13
C LEU A 55 -0.14 21.67 -0.82
N ALA A 56 -0.16 21.73 -2.17
CA ALA A 56 0.91 22.36 -2.94
C ALA A 56 1.04 23.86 -2.63
N GLU A 57 -0.08 24.58 -2.54
CA GLU A 57 -0.12 26.00 -2.17
C GLU A 57 0.44 26.25 -0.76
N LEU A 58 0.12 25.38 0.19
CA LEU A 58 0.60 25.43 1.57
C LEU A 58 2.05 24.95 1.73
N GLY A 59 2.62 24.36 0.69
CA GLY A 59 3.97 23.76 0.75
C GLY A 59 4.05 22.49 1.58
N ILE A 60 2.90 21.83 1.83
CA ILE A 60 2.84 20.56 2.57
C ILE A 60 3.08 19.41 1.58
N PRO A 61 4.14 18.61 1.74
CA PRO A 61 4.43 17.49 0.86
C PRO A 61 3.40 16.37 1.00
N PHE A 62 3.00 15.83 -0.14
CA PHE A 62 2.20 14.62 -0.24
C PHE A 62 3.09 13.45 -0.69
N ALA A 63 2.88 12.30 -0.09
CA ALA A 63 3.55 11.03 -0.40
C ALA A 63 2.51 9.92 -0.61
N PRO A 64 2.10 9.59 -1.86
CA PRO A 64 1.34 8.39 -2.11
C PRO A 64 2.12 7.16 -1.63
N CYS A 65 1.43 6.27 -0.90
CA CYS A 65 2.00 5.14 -0.20
C CYS A 65 1.23 3.86 -0.57
N SER A 66 1.77 3.03 -1.46
CA SER A 66 1.01 1.95 -2.09
C SER A 66 1.78 0.64 -2.17
N GLY A 67 1.04 -0.48 -2.19
CA GLY A 67 1.57 -1.79 -2.57
C GLY A 67 1.92 -1.92 -4.05
N ARG A 68 1.52 -0.95 -4.89
CA ARG A 68 1.86 -0.95 -6.31
C ARG A 68 3.35 -0.69 -6.53
N ALA A 69 3.90 -1.28 -7.60
CA ALA A 69 5.20 -0.85 -8.13
C ALA A 69 5.10 0.59 -8.68
N PHE A 70 6.20 1.33 -8.67
CA PHE A 70 6.24 2.74 -9.05
C PHE A 70 5.60 3.01 -10.43
N ASN A 71 5.91 2.19 -11.44
CA ASN A 71 5.41 2.38 -12.80
C ASN A 71 3.90 2.11 -12.96
N VAL A 72 3.25 1.54 -11.95
CA VAL A 72 1.81 1.19 -11.93
C VAL A 72 0.97 2.22 -11.15
N LEU A 73 1.61 3.19 -10.51
CA LEU A 73 0.92 4.27 -9.81
C LEU A 73 0.25 5.25 -10.80
N PRO A 74 -0.89 5.87 -10.43
CA PRO A 74 -1.55 6.89 -11.25
C PRO A 74 -0.61 8.07 -11.52
N LYS A 75 -0.36 8.33 -12.79
CA LYS A 75 0.59 9.38 -13.21
C LYS A 75 0.12 10.78 -12.81
N GLU A 76 -1.18 11.01 -12.81
CA GLU A 76 -1.80 12.26 -12.40
C GLU A 76 -1.46 12.59 -10.94
N VAL A 77 -1.42 11.58 -10.08
CA VAL A 77 -1.06 11.74 -8.67
C VAL A 77 0.46 11.88 -8.51
N VAL A 78 1.24 10.98 -9.12
CA VAL A 78 2.71 10.98 -8.98
C VAL A 78 3.33 12.27 -9.55
N ASN A 79 2.78 12.81 -10.63
CA ASN A 79 3.28 14.05 -11.26
C ASN A 79 2.67 15.33 -10.66
N HIS A 80 1.80 15.22 -9.65
CA HIS A 80 1.16 16.38 -9.05
C HIS A 80 2.19 17.23 -8.27
N PRO A 81 2.12 18.57 -8.30
CA PRO A 81 3.07 19.45 -7.59
C PRO A 81 3.18 19.21 -6.08
N ALA A 82 2.11 18.74 -5.41
CA ALA A 82 2.14 18.37 -4.00
C ALA A 82 2.94 17.08 -3.76
N SER A 83 2.98 16.15 -4.73
CA SER A 83 3.66 14.87 -4.61
C SER A 83 5.17 15.09 -4.68
N LYS A 84 5.82 15.10 -3.53
CA LYS A 84 7.27 15.28 -3.41
C LYS A 84 8.01 13.96 -3.27
N TYR A 85 7.36 13.00 -2.64
CA TYR A 85 7.89 11.68 -2.38
C TYR A 85 6.88 10.63 -2.83
N VAL A 86 7.32 9.40 -2.98
CA VAL A 86 6.47 8.24 -3.18
C VAL A 86 7.02 7.06 -2.40
N VAL A 87 6.12 6.35 -1.76
CA VAL A 87 6.37 5.07 -1.10
C VAL A 87 5.70 3.99 -1.93
N SER A 88 6.47 3.12 -2.56
CA SER A 88 5.97 2.02 -3.38
C SER A 88 6.30 0.66 -2.79
N CYS A 89 5.63 -0.39 -3.29
CA CYS A 89 5.83 -1.76 -2.85
C CYS A 89 5.75 -1.91 -1.31
N ASP A 90 4.68 -1.34 -0.70
CA ASP A 90 4.40 -1.41 0.75
C ASP A 90 5.54 -0.89 1.65
N GLY A 91 6.32 0.06 1.18
CA GLY A 91 7.42 0.64 1.93
C GLY A 91 8.80 0.17 1.50
N ALA A 92 8.89 -0.75 0.54
CA ALA A 92 10.18 -1.25 0.07
C ALA A 92 11.04 -0.17 -0.59
N ILE A 93 10.40 0.79 -1.29
CA ILE A 93 11.12 1.87 -1.98
C ILE A 93 10.53 3.22 -1.58
N ILE A 94 11.40 4.13 -1.18
CA ILE A 94 11.07 5.55 -1.01
C ILE A 94 11.85 6.35 -2.05
N ARG A 95 11.13 7.11 -2.86
CA ARG A 95 11.71 7.92 -3.94
C ARG A 95 11.38 9.40 -3.76
N ASP A 96 12.35 10.27 -4.01
CA ASP A 96 12.16 11.71 -4.23
C ASP A 96 11.74 11.94 -5.69
N LEU A 97 10.56 12.51 -5.88
CA LEU A 97 9.99 12.74 -7.21
C LEU A 97 10.60 13.98 -7.89
N SER A 98 11.19 14.90 -7.15
CA SER A 98 11.83 16.09 -7.72
C SER A 98 13.18 15.77 -8.35
N THR A 99 13.94 14.87 -7.74
CA THR A 99 15.27 14.43 -8.19
C THR A 99 15.23 13.10 -8.93
N GLN A 100 14.11 12.38 -8.86
CA GLN A 100 13.92 11.02 -9.38
C GLN A 100 14.87 9.99 -8.75
N THR A 101 15.42 10.28 -7.56
CA THR A 101 16.34 9.40 -6.85
C THR A 101 15.63 8.52 -5.84
N VAL A 102 16.09 7.30 -5.69
CA VAL A 102 15.71 6.42 -4.59
C VAL A 102 16.44 6.90 -3.33
N LEU A 103 15.67 7.22 -2.29
CA LEU A 103 16.18 7.67 -0.99
C LEU A 103 16.42 6.51 -0.03
N HIS A 104 15.58 5.49 -0.10
CA HIS A 104 15.61 4.32 0.77
C HIS A 104 15.12 3.07 0.04
N GLU A 105 15.79 1.96 0.34
CA GLU A 105 15.44 0.63 -0.17
C GLU A 105 15.41 -0.37 1.00
N SER A 106 14.35 -1.18 1.06
CA SER A 106 14.22 -2.35 1.93
C SER A 106 13.73 -3.52 1.07
N THR A 107 14.66 -4.27 0.48
CA THR A 107 14.42 -5.13 -0.67
C THR A 107 14.66 -6.59 -0.36
N VAL A 108 14.01 -7.46 -1.13
CA VAL A 108 14.21 -8.92 -1.09
C VAL A 108 15.51 -9.25 -1.83
N THR A 109 16.36 -10.09 -1.26
CA THR A 109 17.57 -10.51 -1.96
C THR A 109 17.25 -11.55 -3.04
N LYS A 110 18.12 -11.70 -4.03
CA LYS A 110 17.97 -12.70 -5.10
C LYS A 110 17.94 -14.11 -4.53
N GLU A 111 18.77 -14.40 -3.51
CA GLU A 111 18.83 -15.68 -2.82
C GLU A 111 17.51 -16.00 -2.11
N GLN A 112 16.91 -15.02 -1.41
CA GLN A 112 15.61 -15.17 -0.76
C GLN A 112 14.50 -15.44 -1.78
N ALA A 113 14.50 -14.69 -2.89
CA ALA A 113 13.51 -14.85 -3.96
C ALA A 113 13.63 -16.26 -4.60
N LEU A 114 14.84 -16.73 -4.88
CA LEU A 114 15.08 -18.06 -5.42
C LEU A 114 14.70 -19.16 -4.42
N GLU A 115 15.06 -19.02 -3.15
CA GLU A 115 14.70 -20.00 -2.12
C GLU A 115 13.18 -20.12 -2.00
N LEU A 116 12.45 -19.00 -1.97
CA LEU A 116 10.99 -18.99 -1.93
C LEU A 116 10.38 -19.60 -3.20
N TYR A 117 10.91 -19.25 -4.38
CA TYR A 117 10.45 -19.82 -5.64
C TYR A 117 10.57 -21.35 -5.66
N GLN A 118 11.68 -21.91 -5.22
CA GLN A 118 11.86 -23.36 -5.16
C GLN A 118 10.82 -24.07 -4.27
N LYS A 119 10.29 -23.38 -3.26
CA LYS A 119 9.24 -23.91 -2.37
C LYS A 119 7.84 -23.82 -3.00
N LEU A 120 7.61 -22.86 -3.92
CA LEU A 120 6.30 -22.56 -4.50
C LEU A 120 6.14 -23.02 -5.97
N LYS A 121 7.20 -23.36 -6.66
CA LYS A 121 7.19 -23.63 -8.12
C LYS A 121 6.24 -24.76 -8.55
N ASP A 122 6.01 -25.76 -7.72
CA ASP A 122 5.19 -26.92 -8.05
C ASP A 122 3.70 -26.72 -7.67
N TYR A 123 3.32 -25.55 -7.15
CA TYR A 123 1.96 -25.24 -6.76
C TYR A 123 1.30 -24.26 -7.75
N PRO A 124 -0.05 -24.35 -7.94
CA PRO A 124 -0.78 -23.47 -8.83
C PRO A 124 -1.06 -22.09 -8.20
N VAL A 125 0.00 -21.44 -7.81
CA VAL A 125 -0.01 -20.05 -7.28
C VAL A 125 0.80 -19.17 -8.21
N THR A 126 0.50 -17.88 -8.27
CA THR A 126 1.37 -16.95 -9.00
C THR A 126 2.68 -16.75 -8.22
N PHE A 127 3.69 -16.22 -8.90
CA PHE A 127 4.94 -15.79 -8.30
C PHE A 127 5.32 -14.45 -8.95
N ASP A 128 4.69 -13.40 -8.45
CA ASP A 128 4.86 -12.05 -8.97
C ASP A 128 6.18 -11.49 -8.44
N ILE A 129 7.00 -10.95 -9.35
CA ILE A 129 8.29 -10.33 -9.02
C ILE A 129 8.15 -8.82 -9.28
N PHE A 130 8.16 -8.04 -8.21
CA PHE A 130 8.19 -6.59 -8.26
C PHE A 130 9.66 -6.18 -8.29
N ALA A 131 10.12 -5.70 -9.43
CA ALA A 131 11.53 -5.40 -9.64
C ALA A 131 11.71 -4.18 -10.55
N ASP A 132 12.73 -3.37 -10.25
CA ASP A 132 13.13 -2.21 -11.06
C ASP A 132 11.94 -1.29 -11.43
N GLY A 133 10.97 -1.14 -10.49
CA GLY A 133 9.77 -0.32 -10.65
C GLY A 133 8.61 -0.98 -11.39
N GLY A 134 8.76 -2.20 -11.90
CA GLY A 134 7.74 -2.96 -12.65
C GLY A 134 7.24 -4.19 -11.91
N VAL A 135 6.25 -4.86 -12.49
CA VAL A 135 5.74 -6.15 -12.00
C VAL A 135 5.88 -7.18 -13.11
N TYR A 136 6.45 -8.31 -12.79
CA TYR A 136 6.79 -9.35 -13.75
C TYR A 136 6.29 -10.71 -13.28
N LEU A 137 5.94 -11.56 -14.23
CA LEU A 137 5.40 -12.89 -13.96
C LEU A 137 5.76 -13.85 -15.10
N GLU A 138 6.21 -15.06 -14.74
CA GLU A 138 6.42 -16.12 -15.73
C GLU A 138 5.15 -16.35 -16.55
N ARG A 139 5.26 -16.44 -17.89
CA ARG A 139 4.10 -16.54 -18.80
C ARG A 139 3.18 -17.70 -18.45
N SER A 140 3.72 -18.83 -18.05
CA SER A 140 2.94 -20.00 -17.62
C SER A 140 2.01 -19.67 -16.45
N ARG A 141 2.46 -18.85 -15.51
CA ARG A 141 1.72 -18.43 -14.31
C ARG A 141 0.83 -17.22 -14.55
N HIS A 142 1.13 -16.40 -15.56
CA HIS A 142 0.27 -15.28 -15.96
C HIS A 142 -1.15 -15.75 -16.32
N ASN A 143 -1.29 -16.96 -16.90
CA ASN A 143 -2.56 -17.56 -17.23
C ASN A 143 -3.38 -17.96 -15.96
N LEU A 144 -2.74 -18.16 -14.82
CA LEU A 144 -3.43 -18.47 -13.56
C LEU A 144 -4.30 -17.29 -13.08
N ILE A 145 -3.98 -16.05 -13.46
CA ILE A 145 -4.75 -14.87 -13.05
C ILE A 145 -6.23 -15.00 -13.44
N SER A 146 -6.51 -15.55 -14.62
CA SER A 146 -7.89 -15.79 -15.07
C SER A 146 -8.63 -16.89 -14.27
N GLN A 147 -7.91 -17.67 -13.47
CA GLN A 147 -8.42 -18.80 -12.69
C GLN A 147 -8.53 -18.47 -11.18
N LEU A 148 -8.19 -17.24 -10.77
CA LEU A 148 -8.22 -16.84 -9.36
C LEU A 148 -9.63 -16.79 -8.78
N GLY A 149 -10.69 -16.69 -9.61
CA GLY A 149 -12.06 -16.60 -9.13
C GLY A 149 -12.45 -15.22 -8.61
N ILE A 150 -11.74 -14.18 -9.04
CA ILE A 150 -11.99 -12.77 -8.72
C ILE A 150 -12.84 -12.09 -9.80
N PRO A 151 -13.42 -10.90 -9.54
CA PRO A 151 -14.14 -10.13 -10.56
C PRO A 151 -13.28 -9.91 -11.82
N ALA A 152 -13.92 -9.99 -12.98
CA ALA A 152 -13.22 -9.94 -14.29
C ALA A 152 -12.41 -8.65 -14.48
N GLU A 153 -12.87 -7.53 -13.97
CA GLU A 153 -12.16 -6.25 -14.00
C GLU A 153 -10.87 -6.27 -13.18
N HIS A 154 -10.87 -6.90 -11.99
CA HIS A 154 -9.70 -7.08 -11.16
C HIS A 154 -8.69 -8.02 -11.82
N ALA A 155 -9.16 -9.14 -12.38
CA ALA A 155 -8.30 -10.05 -13.14
C ALA A 155 -7.65 -9.34 -14.35
N ALA A 156 -8.43 -8.56 -15.09
CA ALA A 156 -7.94 -7.78 -16.21
C ALA A 156 -6.92 -6.70 -15.77
N PHE A 157 -7.13 -6.05 -14.64
CA PHE A 157 -6.14 -5.12 -14.07
C PHE A 157 -4.84 -5.86 -13.70
N MET A 158 -4.94 -6.98 -13.00
CA MET A 158 -3.77 -7.80 -12.65
C MET A 158 -3.00 -8.23 -13.90
N GLN A 159 -3.69 -8.70 -14.95
CA GLN A 159 -3.04 -9.10 -16.20
C GLN A 159 -2.33 -7.94 -16.91
N ARG A 160 -2.96 -6.76 -16.95
CA ARG A 160 -2.36 -5.58 -17.62
C ARG A 160 -1.17 -4.98 -16.84
N SER A 161 -1.18 -5.09 -15.52
CA SER A 161 -0.13 -4.53 -14.66
C SER A 161 1.10 -5.42 -14.53
N ARG A 162 1.07 -6.65 -15.07
CA ARG A 162 2.19 -7.61 -15.03
C ARG A 162 2.74 -7.85 -16.42
N THR A 163 4.04 -7.71 -16.55
CA THR A 163 4.76 -8.02 -17.79
C THR A 163 5.16 -9.49 -17.77
N PRO A 164 4.62 -10.33 -18.68
CA PRO A 164 5.02 -11.73 -18.73
C PRO A 164 6.41 -11.89 -19.34
N PHE A 165 7.21 -12.82 -18.78
CA PHE A 165 8.51 -13.21 -19.32
C PHE A 165 8.54 -14.72 -19.66
N ASP A 166 9.46 -15.11 -20.57
CA ASP A 166 9.54 -16.48 -21.13
C ASP A 166 10.79 -17.24 -20.68
N GLN A 167 11.81 -16.57 -20.13
CA GLN A 167 12.98 -17.22 -19.54
C GLN A 167 12.61 -17.93 -18.23
N SER A 168 13.53 -18.71 -17.68
CA SER A 168 13.33 -19.27 -16.34
C SER A 168 13.25 -18.17 -15.28
N VAL A 169 12.57 -18.47 -14.16
CA VAL A 169 12.48 -17.50 -13.05
C VAL A 169 13.86 -17.21 -12.47
N GLU A 170 14.75 -18.20 -12.46
CA GLU A 170 16.13 -18.06 -12.02
C GLU A 170 16.90 -17.05 -12.92
N GLU A 171 16.79 -17.19 -14.24
CA GLU A 171 17.42 -16.27 -15.18
C GLU A 171 16.83 -14.87 -15.10
N PHE A 172 15.50 -14.76 -14.86
CA PHE A 172 14.85 -13.47 -14.69
C PHE A 172 15.34 -12.78 -13.41
N ILE A 173 15.36 -13.48 -12.27
CA ILE A 173 15.85 -12.95 -10.99
C ILE A 173 17.31 -12.50 -11.10
N ASP A 174 18.15 -13.25 -11.85
CA ASP A 174 19.55 -12.86 -12.05
C ASP A 174 19.67 -11.56 -12.89
N SER A 175 18.75 -11.34 -13.83
CA SER A 175 18.78 -10.21 -14.77
C SER A 175 18.32 -8.87 -14.17
N VAL A 176 17.51 -8.85 -13.11
CA VAL A 176 17.02 -7.61 -12.49
C VAL A 176 18.04 -7.03 -11.51
N THR A 177 17.97 -5.73 -11.28
CA THR A 177 18.85 -5.03 -10.35
C THR A 177 18.35 -5.14 -8.92
N THR A 178 17.06 -4.84 -8.70
CA THR A 178 16.45 -4.75 -7.37
C THR A 178 15.15 -5.52 -7.36
N ILE A 179 14.94 -6.38 -6.37
CA ILE A 179 13.64 -7.03 -6.11
C ILE A 179 12.99 -6.30 -4.95
N GLU A 180 11.99 -5.48 -5.26
CA GLU A 180 11.33 -4.60 -4.31
C GLU A 180 10.40 -5.39 -3.38
N ARG A 181 9.67 -6.35 -3.96
CA ARG A 181 8.70 -7.19 -3.27
C ARG A 181 8.40 -8.44 -4.10
N LEU A 182 7.90 -9.48 -3.48
CA LEU A 182 7.27 -10.61 -4.16
C LEU A 182 5.77 -10.64 -3.88
N GLY A 183 5.01 -11.35 -4.70
CA GLY A 183 3.60 -11.58 -4.47
C GLY A 183 3.23 -13.00 -4.88
N SER A 184 2.28 -13.60 -4.18
CA SER A 184 1.73 -14.90 -4.56
C SER A 184 0.22 -14.87 -4.42
N TYR A 185 -0.49 -15.27 -5.47
CA TYR A 185 -1.95 -15.29 -5.52
C TYR A 185 -2.43 -16.68 -5.93
N TRP A 186 -3.58 -17.09 -5.39
CA TRP A 186 -4.17 -18.40 -5.58
C TRP A 186 -5.68 -18.32 -5.79
N SER A 187 -6.30 -19.41 -6.23
CA SER A 187 -7.76 -19.48 -6.43
C SER A 187 -8.51 -19.25 -5.11
N VAL A 188 -9.52 -18.37 -5.16
CA VAL A 188 -10.43 -18.12 -4.02
C VAL A 188 -11.07 -19.42 -3.51
N ALA A 189 -11.37 -20.37 -4.41
CA ALA A 189 -11.98 -21.66 -4.05
C ALA A 189 -11.10 -22.54 -3.14
N GLU A 190 -9.79 -22.33 -3.14
CA GLU A 190 -8.81 -23.09 -2.33
C GLU A 190 -8.06 -22.18 -1.35
N GLY A 191 -8.66 -21.04 -0.99
CA GLY A 191 -8.00 -19.95 -0.25
C GLY A 191 -7.26 -20.39 1.00
N GLU A 192 -7.93 -21.07 1.93
CA GLU A 192 -7.33 -21.49 3.21
C GLU A 192 -6.11 -22.41 3.03
N LYS A 193 -6.21 -23.36 2.07
CA LYS A 193 -5.14 -24.31 1.79
C LYS A 193 -3.86 -23.61 1.31
N TYR A 194 -3.99 -22.72 0.32
CA TYR A 194 -2.82 -22.04 -0.24
C TYR A 194 -2.34 -20.89 0.62
N GLN A 195 -3.22 -20.26 1.39
CA GLN A 195 -2.82 -19.25 2.38
C GLN A 195 -1.84 -19.84 3.41
N ALA A 196 -2.19 -20.99 4.00
CA ALA A 196 -1.31 -21.67 4.95
C ALA A 196 0.02 -22.11 4.28
N LEU A 197 -0.07 -22.71 3.08
CA LEU A 197 1.10 -23.18 2.33
C LEU A 197 2.08 -22.03 2.02
N VAL A 198 1.58 -20.92 1.50
CA VAL A 198 2.43 -19.76 1.16
C VAL A 198 2.98 -19.12 2.42
N ALA A 199 2.17 -19.00 3.48
CA ALA A 199 2.62 -18.46 4.77
C ALA A 199 3.77 -19.32 5.36
N ASP A 200 3.63 -20.64 5.36
CA ASP A 200 4.67 -21.56 5.83
C ASP A 200 5.95 -21.46 4.98
N ALA A 201 5.79 -21.36 3.65
CA ALA A 201 6.92 -21.18 2.74
C ALA A 201 7.67 -19.88 3.04
N VAL A 202 6.96 -18.76 3.19
CA VAL A 202 7.54 -17.45 3.53
C VAL A 202 8.24 -17.49 4.88
N ALA A 203 7.58 -18.02 5.92
CA ALA A 203 8.13 -18.11 7.27
C ALA A 203 9.40 -18.99 7.34
N SER A 204 9.57 -19.91 6.39
CA SER A 204 10.77 -20.77 6.31
C SER A 204 11.97 -20.11 5.63
N VAL A 205 11.81 -18.94 5.01
CA VAL A 205 12.89 -18.17 4.38
C VAL A 205 13.28 -17.03 5.33
N LYS A 206 14.49 -17.09 5.86
CA LYS A 206 14.95 -16.09 6.82
C LYS A 206 14.99 -14.69 6.21
N GLY A 207 14.43 -13.72 6.93
CA GLY A 207 14.44 -12.30 6.52
C GLY A 207 13.34 -11.94 5.53
N LEU A 208 12.35 -12.83 5.32
CA LEU A 208 11.09 -12.50 4.64
C LEU A 208 9.95 -12.38 5.65
N SER A 209 9.00 -11.54 5.33
CA SER A 209 7.70 -11.42 5.99
C SER A 209 6.58 -11.39 4.96
N GLY A 210 5.40 -11.90 5.34
CA GLY A 210 4.22 -11.91 4.47
C GLY A 210 3.06 -11.17 5.09
N THR A 211 2.36 -10.36 4.31
CA THR A 211 1.12 -9.67 4.68
C THR A 211 0.04 -10.00 3.66
N ALA A 212 -1.15 -10.36 4.14
CA ALA A 212 -2.29 -10.66 3.29
C ALA A 212 -3.23 -9.45 3.27
N SER A 213 -3.16 -8.63 2.24
CA SER A 213 -4.15 -7.56 1.99
C SER A 213 -5.45 -8.12 1.40
N MET A 214 -5.39 -9.27 0.74
CA MET A 214 -6.52 -9.98 0.14
C MET A 214 -6.59 -11.44 0.62
N SER A 215 -7.80 -12.01 0.68
CA SER A 215 -8.03 -13.40 1.11
C SER A 215 -7.39 -14.46 0.18
N MET A 216 -7.00 -14.08 -1.02
CA MET A 216 -6.46 -14.98 -2.05
C MET A 216 -5.04 -14.57 -2.49
N GLY A 217 -4.31 -13.81 -1.70
CA GLY A 217 -2.96 -13.35 -2.02
C GLY A 217 -2.15 -13.00 -0.79
N MET A 218 -0.84 -13.03 -0.98
CA MET A 218 0.15 -12.63 0.02
C MET A 218 1.19 -11.72 -0.64
N GLU A 219 1.42 -10.60 0.00
CA GLU A 219 2.50 -9.68 -0.29
C GLU A 219 3.70 -10.08 0.55
N ILE A 220 4.84 -10.25 -0.09
CA ILE A 220 6.04 -10.83 0.54
C ILE A 220 7.17 -9.82 0.44
N LEU A 221 7.65 -9.39 1.58
CA LEU A 221 8.57 -8.27 1.76
C LEU A 221 9.82 -8.73 2.53
N ALA A 222 10.88 -7.95 2.46
CA ALA A 222 11.96 -8.05 3.42
C ALA A 222 11.43 -7.79 4.84
N GLU A 223 11.95 -8.53 5.81
CA GLU A 223 11.55 -8.40 7.22
C GLU A 223 11.72 -6.95 7.72
N GLY A 224 10.70 -6.42 8.39
CA GLY A 224 10.69 -5.05 8.88
C GLY A 224 10.21 -4.00 7.87
N THR A 225 9.98 -4.38 6.61
CA THR A 225 9.40 -3.49 5.60
C THR A 225 7.90 -3.34 5.83
N SER A 226 7.42 -2.09 5.87
CA SER A 226 6.00 -1.76 5.90
C SER A 226 5.79 -0.28 5.53
N LYS A 227 4.57 0.11 5.16
CA LYS A 227 4.21 1.52 4.94
C LYS A 227 4.49 2.37 6.18
N GLY A 228 4.29 1.81 7.39
CA GLY A 228 4.59 2.50 8.66
C GLY A 228 6.09 2.73 8.87
N ALA A 229 6.92 1.73 8.59
CA ALA A 229 8.38 1.88 8.66
C ALA A 229 8.87 2.92 7.66
N ALA A 230 8.30 2.94 6.45
CA ALA A 230 8.62 3.94 5.42
C ALA A 230 8.21 5.36 5.85
N LEU A 231 7.03 5.54 6.44
CA LEU A 231 6.58 6.82 6.99
C LEU A 231 7.56 7.32 8.06
N GLN A 232 7.91 6.48 9.03
CA GLN A 232 8.85 6.83 10.11
C GLN A 232 10.23 7.19 9.54
N TRP A 233 10.71 6.40 8.58
CA TRP A 233 11.99 6.67 7.93
C TRP A 233 11.98 8.02 7.19
N LEU A 234 10.94 8.29 6.40
CA LEU A 234 10.85 9.53 5.62
C LEU A 234 10.69 10.76 6.52
N CYS A 235 9.85 10.69 7.56
CA CYS A 235 9.75 11.76 8.55
C CYS A 235 11.11 12.05 9.22
N ASN A 236 11.81 11.00 9.65
CA ASN A 236 13.15 11.16 10.24
C ASN A 236 14.16 11.75 9.26
N TYR A 237 14.17 11.30 8.01
CA TYR A 237 15.04 11.83 6.96
C TYR A 237 14.80 13.32 6.70
N LEU A 238 13.55 13.77 6.77
CA LEU A 238 13.15 15.17 6.58
C LEU A 238 13.27 16.03 7.86
N GLY A 239 13.57 15.43 9.00
CA GLY A 239 13.59 16.12 10.29
C GLY A 239 12.20 16.51 10.79
N LEU A 240 11.15 15.78 10.36
CA LEU A 240 9.75 16.00 10.76
C LEU A 240 9.35 15.04 11.89
N SER A 241 8.41 15.49 12.75
CA SER A 241 7.78 14.61 13.75
C SER A 241 6.66 13.82 13.10
N THR A 242 6.59 12.52 13.38
CA THR A 242 5.44 11.69 12.98
C THR A 242 4.14 12.14 13.64
N GLU A 243 4.19 12.87 14.76
CA GLU A 243 3.03 13.48 15.40
C GLU A 243 2.30 14.49 14.51
N ASN A 244 3.04 15.14 13.59
CA ASN A 244 2.52 16.09 12.62
C ASN A 244 2.30 15.47 11.23
N ALA A 245 2.40 14.17 11.10
CA ALA A 245 2.09 13.46 9.87
C ALA A 245 0.62 13.05 9.84
N ALA A 246 -0.07 13.35 8.74
CA ALA A 246 -1.37 12.76 8.43
C ALA A 246 -1.17 11.52 7.55
N ALA A 247 -1.88 10.43 7.85
CA ALA A 247 -1.80 9.19 7.08
C ALA A 247 -3.19 8.59 6.88
N PHE A 248 -3.47 8.10 5.67
CA PHE A 248 -4.77 7.55 5.30
C PHE A 248 -4.63 6.11 4.79
N GLY A 249 -5.56 5.24 5.16
CA GLY A 249 -5.54 3.83 4.76
C GLY A 249 -6.85 3.10 5.03
N ASP A 250 -6.97 1.87 4.49
CA ASP A 250 -8.18 1.04 4.57
C ASP A 250 -7.92 -0.44 4.79
N SER A 251 -6.67 -0.91 4.71
CA SER A 251 -6.39 -2.35 4.72
C SER A 251 -5.16 -2.72 5.56
N LEU A 252 -4.99 -4.03 5.82
CA LEU A 252 -4.01 -4.55 6.79
C LEU A 252 -2.57 -4.05 6.61
N ASN A 253 -2.15 -3.71 5.39
CA ASN A 253 -0.84 -3.14 5.13
C ASN A 253 -0.72 -1.66 5.56
N ASP A 254 -1.86 -1.01 5.89
CA ASP A 254 -1.92 0.37 6.38
C ASP A 254 -1.87 0.46 7.90
N VAL A 255 -2.22 -0.58 8.63
CA VAL A 255 -2.29 -0.60 10.10
C VAL A 255 -1.04 0.00 10.74
N ALA A 256 0.13 -0.39 10.27
CA ALA A 256 1.41 0.14 10.79
C ALA A 256 1.59 1.63 10.48
N MET A 257 1.12 2.09 9.31
CA MET A 257 1.20 3.50 8.90
C MET A 257 0.22 4.36 9.71
N LEU A 258 -1.01 3.90 9.88
CA LEU A 258 -2.04 4.56 10.68
C LEU A 258 -1.62 4.69 12.14
N SER A 259 -0.98 3.64 12.71
CA SER A 259 -0.47 3.66 14.08
C SER A 259 0.74 4.58 14.27
N ALA A 260 1.56 4.77 13.23
CA ALA A 260 2.80 5.54 13.31
C ALA A 260 2.57 7.05 13.17
N ALA A 261 1.51 7.46 12.49
CA ALA A 261 1.18 8.86 12.26
C ALA A 261 0.36 9.44 13.43
N GLY A 262 0.66 10.68 13.84
CA GLY A 262 -0.14 11.37 14.85
C GLY A 262 -1.57 11.64 14.39
N MET A 263 -1.79 11.77 13.08
CA MET A 263 -3.12 11.88 12.46
C MET A 263 -3.38 10.67 11.55
N GLY A 264 -3.19 9.45 12.10
CA GLY A 264 -3.60 8.23 11.41
C GLY A 264 -5.12 8.20 11.26
N THR A 265 -5.61 8.16 10.03
CA THR A 265 -7.02 8.32 9.67
C THR A 265 -7.46 7.17 8.77
N ALA A 266 -8.35 6.31 9.27
CA ALA A 266 -8.95 5.27 8.46
C ALA A 266 -10.14 5.84 7.67
N VAL A 267 -10.30 5.44 6.40
CA VAL A 267 -11.54 5.71 5.66
C VAL A 267 -12.67 4.81 6.16
N ALA A 268 -13.93 5.23 6.04
CA ALA A 268 -15.07 4.51 6.62
C ALA A 268 -15.35 3.13 5.96
N ASN A 269 -14.79 2.86 4.79
CA ASN A 269 -14.81 1.53 4.15
C ASN A 269 -13.66 0.60 4.60
N ALA A 270 -12.80 1.05 5.54
CA ALA A 270 -11.68 0.29 6.04
C ALA A 270 -12.10 -0.92 6.89
N ARG A 271 -11.15 -1.77 7.21
CA ARG A 271 -11.34 -2.93 8.07
C ARG A 271 -11.29 -2.54 9.55
N ARG A 272 -11.76 -3.43 10.40
CA ARG A 272 -11.78 -3.22 11.84
C ARG A 272 -10.38 -2.94 12.42
N GLU A 273 -9.38 -3.66 11.94
CA GLU A 273 -7.98 -3.52 12.38
C GLU A 273 -7.45 -2.11 12.08
N ASP A 274 -7.85 -1.51 10.97
CA ASP A 274 -7.49 -0.14 10.63
C ASP A 274 -8.21 0.87 11.53
N PHE A 275 -9.50 0.63 11.82
CA PHE A 275 -10.24 1.45 12.78
C PHE A 275 -9.63 1.42 14.17
N GLU A 276 -9.11 0.28 14.61
CA GLU A 276 -8.44 0.14 15.91
C GLU A 276 -7.11 0.89 15.94
N ALA A 277 -6.34 0.81 14.85
CA ALA A 277 -5.02 1.42 14.72
C ALA A 277 -5.06 2.94 14.55
N ALA A 278 -6.04 3.45 13.81
CA ALA A 278 -6.17 4.88 13.48
C ALA A 278 -6.57 5.72 14.68
N ALA A 279 -6.10 6.97 14.73
CA ALA A 279 -6.59 7.98 15.69
C ALA A 279 -7.96 8.52 15.30
N TYR A 280 -8.23 8.62 13.99
CA TYR A 280 -9.45 9.18 13.42
C TYR A 280 -10.06 8.22 12.39
N ILE A 281 -11.38 8.37 12.16
CA ILE A 281 -12.08 7.75 11.05
C ILE A 281 -12.75 8.86 10.25
N THR A 282 -12.55 8.87 8.94
CA THR A 282 -13.18 9.85 8.03
C THR A 282 -14.37 9.23 7.28
N LEU A 283 -14.83 9.86 6.21
CA LEU A 283 -15.83 9.32 5.29
C LEU A 283 -15.21 8.21 4.42
N THR A 284 -16.02 7.55 3.61
CA THR A 284 -15.53 6.55 2.66
C THR A 284 -14.63 7.18 1.58
N ASN A 285 -13.86 6.36 0.89
CA ASN A 285 -13.10 6.78 -0.29
C ASN A 285 -14.01 7.38 -1.37
N ASP A 286 -15.20 6.82 -1.59
CA ASP A 286 -16.18 7.31 -2.58
C ASP A 286 -16.87 8.62 -2.15
N GLU A 287 -16.73 9.04 -0.90
CA GLU A 287 -17.24 10.30 -0.34
C GLU A 287 -16.14 11.35 -0.14
N ALA A 288 -14.97 11.18 -0.76
CA ALA A 288 -13.80 12.04 -0.61
C ALA A 288 -13.32 12.18 0.84
N GLY A 289 -13.25 11.05 1.57
CA GLY A 289 -12.84 11.02 2.98
C GLY A 289 -11.47 11.64 3.24
N PHE A 290 -10.51 11.48 2.32
CA PHE A 290 -9.20 12.12 2.37
C PHE A 290 -9.32 13.65 2.41
N SER A 291 -9.98 14.24 1.43
CA SER A 291 -10.19 15.69 1.34
C SER A 291 -10.99 16.22 2.54
N ARG A 292 -12.04 15.51 2.94
CA ARG A 292 -12.90 15.92 4.06
C ARG A 292 -12.15 16.04 5.38
N PHE A 293 -11.27 15.08 5.69
CA PHE A 293 -10.46 15.14 6.91
C PHE A 293 -9.44 16.28 6.85
N LEU A 294 -8.72 16.41 5.73
CA LEU A 294 -7.68 17.46 5.62
C LEU A 294 -8.27 18.88 5.65
N THR A 295 -9.44 19.12 5.06
CA THR A 295 -10.16 20.39 5.18
C THR A 295 -10.37 20.75 6.66
N TRP A 296 -10.85 19.81 7.46
CA TRP A 296 -11.01 20.02 8.91
C TRP A 296 -9.67 20.19 9.63
N ALA A 297 -8.68 19.32 9.35
CA ALA A 297 -7.39 19.36 10.03
C ALA A 297 -6.61 20.67 9.77
N LEU A 298 -6.75 21.23 8.57
CA LEU A 298 -6.11 22.49 8.18
C LEU A 298 -6.89 23.73 8.63
N GLY A 299 -8.10 23.55 9.16
CA GLY A 299 -8.91 24.67 9.64
C GLY A 299 -9.63 25.46 8.54
N GLU A 300 -10.11 24.77 7.50
CA GLU A 300 -10.73 25.37 6.30
C GLU A 300 -12.21 25.05 6.16
#